data_4d054457c4ca1c5c6fb8ade25213bbbf
#
_entry.id   4d054457c4ca1c5c6fb8ade25213bbbf
#
_cell.length_a   1.000
_cell.length_b   1.000
_cell.length_c   1.000
_cell.angle_alpha   90.00
_cell.angle_beta   90.00
_cell.angle_gamma   90.00
#
_symmetry.space_group_name_H-M   'P 1'
#
loop_
_entity.id
_entity.type
_entity.pdbx_description
1 polymer ?
#
loop_
_entity_poly.entity_id
_entity_poly.type
_entity_poly.pdbx_seq_one_letter_code
_entity_poly.pdbx_strand_id
1 'polypeptide(L)'
;TDRGQQCPSYSLMTGFIGTSWINKALSDYGHSDLAYRLLQQTSYPSWLYSIEQGATTIWERLNSYTRTDGFGGNNRMNSFNHYSFGAVGAWMYNYSLGIQRDETSPGFKQFVLKPMPDPTGKMTYARGYYDSMYGRIESGWKVESGVIRYTFTVPANTTAILYLPAASLRDVREKTKPVRKCKGIEFISEGNGEVVLKLLSGSYSFEVKKDYPLAARKRKKGEIARSKGIH
;
A
#
# COMPACT_ATOMS: atom_id res chain seq x y z
N THR A 1 5.40 -23.15 11.54
CA THR A 1 4.35 -23.78 12.39
C THR A 1 4.16 -22.95 13.65
N ASP A 2 2.92 -22.64 14.01
CA ASP A 2 2.61 -22.03 15.30
C ASP A 2 2.33 -23.15 16.30
N ARG A 3 3.12 -23.22 17.39
CA ARG A 3 3.01 -24.26 18.45
C ARG A 3 2.88 -25.69 17.92
N GLY A 4 3.60 -26.02 16.86
CA GLY A 4 3.57 -27.34 16.24
C GLY A 4 2.43 -27.59 15.24
N GLN A 5 1.50 -26.65 15.08
CA GLN A 5 0.47 -26.73 14.04
C GLN A 5 0.98 -26.22 12.71
N GLN A 6 0.59 -26.88 11.63
CA GLN A 6 0.89 -26.41 10.28
C GLN A 6 0.00 -25.22 9.95
N CYS A 7 0.61 -24.06 9.71
CA CYS A 7 -0.12 -22.87 9.28
C CYS A 7 -0.38 -22.89 7.78
N PRO A 8 -1.52 -22.38 7.30
CA PRO A 8 -1.79 -22.17 5.88
C PRO A 8 -0.73 -21.29 5.21
N SER A 9 -0.61 -21.38 3.89
CA SER A 9 0.22 -20.44 3.12
C SER A 9 -0.25 -19.00 3.33
N TYR A 10 0.70 -18.05 3.34
CA TYR A 10 0.45 -16.62 3.59
C TYR A 10 -0.08 -16.31 4.99
N SER A 11 0.37 -17.05 5.99
CA SER A 11 0.05 -16.79 7.40
C SER A 11 0.97 -15.73 7.99
N LEU A 12 0.41 -14.90 8.89
CA LEU A 12 1.16 -13.86 9.59
C LEU A 12 1.93 -14.45 10.78
N MET A 13 3.23 -14.70 10.60
CA MET A 13 4.09 -15.36 11.59
C MET A 13 5.19 -14.44 12.14
N THR A 14 4.99 -13.13 12.10
CA THR A 14 6.07 -12.15 12.35
C THR A 14 6.16 -11.65 13.78
N GLY A 15 5.19 -11.94 14.64
CA GLY A 15 5.07 -11.26 15.94
C GLY A 15 4.89 -9.74 15.80
N PHE A 16 4.97 -9.00 16.90
CA PHE A 16 4.66 -7.56 16.92
C PHE A 16 5.64 -6.72 16.11
N ILE A 17 6.93 -6.90 16.34
CA ILE A 17 7.98 -6.12 15.68
C ILE A 17 7.98 -6.37 14.18
N GLY A 18 7.99 -7.62 13.77
CA GLY A 18 8.01 -7.98 12.35
C GLY A 18 6.75 -7.55 11.59
N THR A 19 5.60 -7.51 12.26
CA THR A 19 4.33 -7.04 11.66
C THR A 19 4.41 -5.61 11.15
N SER A 20 5.13 -4.73 11.83
CA SER A 20 5.32 -3.34 11.40
C SER A 20 6.11 -3.20 10.09
N TRP A 21 6.87 -4.22 9.70
CA TRP A 21 7.82 -4.13 8.59
C TRP A 21 7.55 -5.08 7.43
N ILE A 22 6.88 -6.21 7.67
CA ILE A 22 6.76 -7.28 6.66
C ILE A 22 6.10 -6.79 5.37
N ASN A 23 4.95 -6.14 5.45
CA ASN A 23 4.23 -5.67 4.26
C ASN A 23 4.98 -4.55 3.54
N LYS A 24 5.67 -3.67 4.30
CA LYS A 24 6.56 -2.65 3.76
C LYS A 24 7.70 -3.30 2.98
N ALA A 25 8.45 -4.19 3.61
CA ALA A 25 9.58 -4.87 2.98
C ALA A 25 9.15 -5.62 1.70
N LEU A 26 8.05 -6.37 1.77
CA LEU A 26 7.50 -7.06 0.59
C LEU A 26 7.21 -6.07 -0.54
N SER A 27 6.59 -4.94 -0.26
CA SER A 27 6.25 -3.93 -1.26
C SER A 27 7.47 -3.24 -1.85
N ASP A 28 8.45 -2.86 -1.01
CA ASP A 28 9.71 -2.23 -1.43
C ASP A 28 10.52 -3.13 -2.37
N TYR A 29 10.46 -4.44 -2.16
CA TYR A 29 11.17 -5.43 -2.98
C TYR A 29 10.33 -6.03 -4.12
N GLY A 30 9.16 -5.46 -4.42
CA GLY A 30 8.35 -5.84 -5.59
C GLY A 30 7.43 -7.03 -5.37
N HIS A 31 7.16 -7.40 -4.12
CA HIS A 31 6.28 -8.50 -3.71
C HIS A 31 4.97 -8.00 -3.11
N SER A 32 4.38 -6.95 -3.68
CA SER A 32 3.11 -6.41 -3.21
C SER A 32 1.97 -7.43 -3.26
N ASP A 33 2.02 -8.40 -4.19
CA ASP A 33 1.08 -9.51 -4.23
C ASP A 33 1.09 -10.32 -2.94
N LEU A 34 2.27 -10.59 -2.37
CA LEU A 34 2.40 -11.28 -1.09
C LEU A 34 1.89 -10.42 0.07
N ALA A 35 2.17 -9.11 0.06
CA ALA A 35 1.67 -8.19 1.07
C ALA A 35 0.13 -8.16 1.10
N TYR A 36 -0.51 -8.11 -0.07
CA TYR A 36 -1.97 -8.20 -0.19
C TYR A 36 -2.51 -9.57 0.22
N ARG A 37 -1.84 -10.66 -0.13
CA ARG A 37 -2.25 -12.02 0.30
C ARG A 37 -2.21 -12.17 1.83
N LEU A 38 -1.19 -11.62 2.50
CA LEU A 38 -1.13 -11.58 3.96
C LEU A 38 -2.31 -10.80 4.55
N LEU A 39 -2.60 -9.61 3.99
CA LEU A 39 -3.73 -8.80 4.45
C LEU A 39 -5.08 -9.49 4.27
N GLN A 40 -5.25 -10.24 3.18
CA GLN A 40 -6.52 -10.85 2.76
C GLN A 40 -6.71 -12.29 3.27
N GLN A 41 -5.76 -12.82 4.03
CA GLN A 41 -5.85 -14.16 4.62
C GLN A 41 -6.91 -14.17 5.72
N THR A 42 -7.81 -15.15 5.67
CA THR A 42 -8.88 -15.34 6.67
C THR A 42 -8.60 -16.48 7.66
N SER A 43 -7.68 -17.41 7.30
CA SER A 43 -7.30 -18.48 8.19
C SER A 43 -6.28 -18.01 9.24
N TYR A 44 -6.32 -18.59 10.43
CA TYR A 44 -5.35 -18.32 11.49
C TYR A 44 -3.92 -18.74 11.08
N PRO A 45 -2.90 -17.94 11.42
CA PRO A 45 -2.91 -16.59 11.99
C PRO A 45 -3.01 -15.49 10.90
N SER A 46 -3.97 -14.60 11.02
CA SER A 46 -4.15 -13.46 10.12
C SER A 46 -5.02 -12.36 10.75
N TRP A 47 -4.99 -11.14 10.19
CA TRP A 47 -5.84 -10.04 10.66
C TRP A 47 -7.33 -10.33 10.48
N LEU A 48 -7.72 -10.85 9.29
CA LEU A 48 -9.12 -11.11 9.00
C LEU A 48 -9.68 -12.28 9.82
N TYR A 49 -8.83 -13.22 10.25
CA TYR A 49 -9.28 -14.26 11.18
C TYR A 49 -9.89 -13.68 12.46
N SER A 50 -9.20 -12.71 13.10
CA SER A 50 -9.74 -12.04 14.28
C SER A 50 -11.08 -11.36 14.00
N ILE A 51 -11.22 -10.72 12.82
CA ILE A 51 -12.48 -10.08 12.40
C ILE A 51 -13.59 -11.11 12.22
N GLU A 52 -13.31 -12.25 11.62
CA GLU A 52 -14.29 -13.36 11.47
C GLU A 52 -14.68 -13.96 12.82
N GLN A 53 -13.81 -13.88 13.84
CA GLN A 53 -14.16 -14.24 15.21
C GLN A 53 -14.96 -13.17 15.94
N GLY A 54 -15.19 -12.00 15.33
CA GLY A 54 -16.01 -10.92 15.88
C GLY A 54 -15.22 -9.75 16.46
N ALA A 55 -13.92 -9.62 16.15
CA ALA A 55 -13.10 -8.51 16.60
C ALA A 55 -13.60 -7.18 16.01
N THR A 56 -13.74 -6.18 16.88
CA THR A 56 -14.01 -4.78 16.54
C THR A 56 -12.85 -3.86 16.90
N THR A 57 -11.82 -4.42 17.51
CA THR A 57 -10.59 -3.75 17.94
C THR A 57 -9.38 -4.60 17.52
N ILE A 58 -8.18 -4.06 17.67
CA ILE A 58 -6.96 -4.83 17.48
C ILE A 58 -6.67 -5.63 18.75
N TRP A 59 -6.60 -6.93 18.63
CA TRP A 59 -6.29 -7.84 19.72
C TRP A 59 -4.79 -8.07 19.88
N GLU A 60 -4.35 -8.36 21.10
CA GLU A 60 -2.96 -8.71 21.41
C GLU A 60 -2.54 -10.03 20.75
N ARG A 61 -3.43 -10.99 20.70
CA ARG A 61 -3.26 -12.25 19.97
C ARG A 61 -4.33 -12.37 18.92
N LEU A 62 -3.98 -12.83 17.71
CA LEU A 62 -4.94 -12.99 16.63
C LEU A 62 -6.06 -13.99 16.94
N ASN A 63 -5.86 -14.85 17.92
CA ASN A 63 -6.85 -15.79 18.48
C ASN A 63 -7.19 -15.49 19.94
N SER A 64 -7.23 -14.23 20.34
CA SER A 64 -7.59 -13.81 21.71
C SER A 64 -8.96 -14.33 22.15
N TYR A 65 -9.85 -14.48 21.20
CA TYR A 65 -11.17 -15.11 21.34
C TYR A 65 -11.46 -15.94 20.10
N THR A 66 -12.11 -17.08 20.27
CA THR A 66 -12.67 -17.86 19.15
C THR A 66 -14.12 -18.21 19.46
N ARG A 67 -14.94 -18.35 18.43
CA ARG A 67 -16.34 -18.76 18.60
C ARG A 67 -16.48 -20.17 19.15
N THR A 68 -15.47 -21.01 18.95
CA THR A 68 -15.46 -22.40 19.41
C THR A 68 -15.03 -22.52 20.88
N ASP A 69 -13.92 -21.84 21.25
CA ASP A 69 -13.26 -22.05 22.53
C ASP A 69 -13.39 -20.85 23.49
N GLY A 70 -14.12 -19.79 23.05
CA GLY A 70 -14.24 -18.56 23.83
C GLY A 70 -12.89 -17.89 24.06
N PHE A 71 -12.61 -17.48 25.29
CA PHE A 71 -11.34 -16.86 25.67
C PHE A 71 -10.18 -17.85 25.84
N GLY A 72 -10.44 -19.15 25.74
CA GLY A 72 -9.45 -20.20 25.98
C GLY A 72 -9.00 -20.29 27.44
N GLY A 73 -8.09 -21.21 27.72
CA GLY A 73 -7.66 -21.51 29.11
C GLY A 73 -6.67 -20.53 29.73
N ASN A 74 -6.06 -19.62 28.96
CA ASN A 74 -5.05 -18.69 29.45
C ASN A 74 -5.38 -17.24 29.05
N ASN A 75 -5.92 -16.48 29.98
CA ASN A 75 -6.28 -15.08 29.81
C ASN A 75 -5.19 -14.09 30.27
N ARG A 76 -4.02 -14.55 30.66
CA ARG A 76 -2.87 -13.69 30.93
C ARG A 76 -2.33 -13.14 29.64
N MET A 77 -1.98 -11.85 29.62
CA MET A 77 -1.50 -11.14 28.42
C MET A 77 -2.43 -11.37 27.23
N ASN A 78 -3.69 -10.99 27.38
CA ASN A 78 -4.72 -11.12 26.37
C ASN A 78 -5.56 -9.86 26.29
N SER A 79 -4.92 -8.75 25.90
CA SER A 79 -5.62 -7.47 25.71
C SER A 79 -6.45 -7.50 24.43
N PHE A 80 -7.66 -7.00 24.52
CA PHE A 80 -8.55 -6.76 23.38
C PHE A 80 -8.42 -5.35 22.79
N ASN A 81 -7.47 -4.58 23.28
CA ASN A 81 -7.19 -3.22 22.79
C ASN A 81 -5.68 -3.00 22.76
N HIS A 82 -5.02 -3.69 21.82
CA HIS A 82 -3.57 -3.74 21.67
C HIS A 82 -3.16 -3.26 20.28
N TYR A 83 -2.29 -2.26 20.20
CA TYR A 83 -1.98 -1.56 18.93
C TYR A 83 -1.14 -2.36 17.92
N SER A 84 -0.33 -3.31 18.35
CA SER A 84 0.81 -3.82 17.55
C SER A 84 0.44 -4.41 16.20
N PHE A 85 -0.57 -5.27 16.11
CA PHE A 85 -1.03 -5.79 14.82
C PHE A 85 -1.70 -4.72 13.95
N GLY A 86 -2.16 -3.62 14.53
CA GLY A 86 -2.71 -2.47 13.82
C GLY A 86 -1.66 -1.68 13.02
N ALA A 87 -0.36 -1.95 13.22
CA ALA A 87 0.73 -1.36 12.44
C ALA A 87 0.58 -1.57 10.92
N VAL A 88 -0.19 -2.57 10.47
CA VAL A 88 -0.53 -2.77 9.05
C VAL A 88 -1.25 -1.56 8.46
N GLY A 89 -1.94 -0.76 9.27
CA GLY A 89 -2.57 0.49 8.84
C GLY A 89 -1.59 1.46 8.19
N ALA A 90 -0.35 1.56 8.68
CA ALA A 90 0.68 2.38 8.07
C ALA A 90 1.01 1.90 6.64
N TRP A 91 1.06 0.60 6.40
CA TRP A 91 1.24 0.05 5.05
C TRP A 91 0.03 0.36 4.15
N MET A 92 -1.19 0.26 4.68
CA MET A 92 -2.39 0.59 3.91
C MET A 92 -2.38 2.05 3.43
N TYR A 93 -1.95 2.99 4.28
CA TYR A 93 -1.80 4.40 3.91
C TYR A 93 -0.63 4.63 2.96
N ASN A 94 0.55 4.11 3.28
CA ASN A 94 1.77 4.43 2.54
C ASN A 94 1.88 3.68 1.21
N TYR A 95 1.29 2.48 1.08
CA TYR A 95 1.44 1.65 -0.11
C TYR A 95 0.11 1.44 -0.85
N SER A 96 -0.93 0.93 -0.20
CA SER A 96 -2.19 0.72 -0.89
C SER A 96 -2.77 2.04 -1.40
N LEU A 97 -2.88 3.06 -0.55
CA LEU A 97 -3.29 4.41 -0.93
C LEU A 97 -2.13 5.23 -1.53
N GLY A 98 -0.90 4.91 -1.13
CA GLY A 98 0.30 5.58 -1.64
C GLY A 98 0.51 6.99 -1.11
N ILE A 99 -0.09 7.38 0.01
CA ILE A 99 0.17 8.68 0.65
C ILE A 99 1.47 8.56 1.45
N GLN A 100 2.54 9.18 0.96
CA GLN A 100 3.86 9.10 1.59
C GLN A 100 4.42 10.51 1.81
N ARG A 101 5.21 10.66 2.88
CA ARG A 101 5.96 11.89 3.08
C ARG A 101 7.12 11.98 2.09
N ASP A 102 7.48 13.18 1.72
CA ASP A 102 8.73 13.47 1.06
C ASP A 102 9.79 13.76 2.13
N GLU A 103 10.86 12.98 2.19
CA GLU A 103 11.92 13.12 3.20
C GLU A 103 12.65 14.46 3.09
N THR A 104 12.59 15.12 1.93
CA THR A 104 13.22 16.41 1.69
C THR A 104 12.29 17.61 2.00
N SER A 105 11.00 17.33 2.25
CA SER A 105 9.98 18.36 2.47
C SER A 105 9.07 17.98 3.65
N PRO A 106 9.53 18.23 4.89
CA PRO A 106 8.76 17.88 6.09
C PRO A 106 7.38 18.53 6.13
N GLY A 107 6.43 17.86 6.83
CA GLY A 107 5.09 18.40 7.09
C GLY A 107 4.11 18.32 5.92
N PHE A 108 4.41 17.58 4.85
CA PHE A 108 3.55 17.44 3.67
C PHE A 108 3.36 18.74 2.87
N LYS A 109 4.34 19.65 2.89
CA LYS A 109 4.38 20.78 1.97
C LYS A 109 4.54 20.32 0.52
N GLN A 110 5.43 19.37 0.30
CA GLN A 110 5.49 18.48 -0.84
C GLN A 110 5.39 17.05 -0.31
N PHE A 111 4.68 16.17 -1.01
CA PHE A 111 4.50 14.79 -0.62
C PHE A 111 4.48 13.87 -1.84
N VAL A 112 4.54 12.57 -1.60
CA VAL A 112 4.51 11.56 -2.65
C VAL A 112 3.15 10.88 -2.67
N LEU A 113 2.61 10.70 -3.88
CA LEU A 113 1.47 9.86 -4.18
C LEU A 113 1.94 8.69 -5.04
N LYS A 114 1.97 7.49 -4.47
CA LYS A 114 2.41 6.27 -5.15
C LYS A 114 1.52 5.10 -4.79
N PRO A 115 0.24 5.12 -5.22
CA PRO A 115 -0.68 4.03 -4.91
C PRO A 115 -0.26 2.74 -5.59
N MET A 116 -0.41 1.64 -4.86
CA MET A 116 -0.16 0.28 -5.31
C MET A 116 -1.47 -0.51 -5.26
N PRO A 117 -2.27 -0.53 -6.32
CA PRO A 117 -3.48 -1.35 -6.40
C PRO A 117 -3.17 -2.83 -6.21
N ASP A 118 -4.14 -3.58 -5.69
CA ASP A 118 -3.99 -5.00 -5.42
C ASP A 118 -3.74 -5.82 -6.70
N PRO A 119 -2.55 -6.39 -6.88
CA PRO A 119 -2.24 -7.20 -8.05
C PRO A 119 -2.91 -8.58 -8.01
N THR A 120 -3.44 -9.02 -6.87
CA THR A 120 -4.18 -10.29 -6.75
C THR A 120 -5.59 -10.19 -7.31
N GLY A 121 -6.12 -8.97 -7.47
CA GLY A 121 -7.44 -8.68 -7.99
C GLY A 121 -8.59 -8.92 -7.00
N LYS A 122 -8.32 -9.32 -5.77
CA LYS A 122 -9.35 -9.51 -4.74
C LYS A 122 -9.91 -8.18 -4.23
N MET A 123 -9.03 -7.20 -3.98
CA MET A 123 -9.43 -5.81 -3.74
C MET A 123 -9.59 -5.09 -5.06
N THR A 124 -10.75 -4.52 -5.30
CA THR A 124 -11.06 -3.79 -6.53
C THR A 124 -11.01 -2.28 -6.34
N TYR A 125 -10.92 -1.80 -5.12
CA TYR A 125 -10.76 -0.37 -4.81
C TYR A 125 -10.13 -0.16 -3.43
N ALA A 126 -9.51 0.99 -3.25
CA ALA A 126 -9.19 1.57 -1.96
C ALA A 126 -9.40 3.08 -2.02
N ARG A 127 -9.84 3.68 -0.93
CA ARG A 127 -9.98 5.13 -0.79
C ARG A 127 -9.70 5.52 0.65
N GLY A 128 -8.98 6.62 0.83
CA GLY A 128 -8.70 7.17 2.15
C GLY A 128 -8.17 8.59 2.06
N TYR A 129 -7.97 9.19 3.22
CA TYR A 129 -7.46 10.56 3.34
C TYR A 129 -6.52 10.69 4.55
N TYR A 130 -5.69 11.70 4.49
CA TYR A 130 -4.83 12.13 5.58
C TYR A 130 -5.00 13.64 5.81
N ASP A 131 -5.39 14.04 7.01
CA ASP A 131 -5.50 15.44 7.38
C ASP A 131 -4.13 15.97 7.79
N SER A 132 -3.44 16.61 6.82
CA SER A 132 -2.14 17.24 7.05
C SER A 132 -2.32 18.65 7.62
N MET A 133 -1.22 19.26 8.09
CA MET A 133 -1.24 20.66 8.54
C MET A 133 -1.60 21.67 7.43
N TYR A 134 -1.55 21.28 6.16
CA TYR A 134 -1.95 22.09 5.00
C TYR A 134 -3.36 21.80 4.51
N GLY A 135 -4.05 20.83 5.12
CA GLY A 135 -5.37 20.37 4.73
C GLY A 135 -5.40 18.91 4.31
N ARG A 136 -6.56 18.49 3.85
CA ARG A 136 -6.83 17.08 3.53
C ARG A 136 -6.17 16.64 2.23
N ILE A 137 -5.36 15.59 2.32
CA ILE A 137 -4.85 14.83 1.19
C ILE A 137 -5.78 13.64 0.99
N GLU A 138 -6.30 13.47 -0.22
CA GLU A 138 -7.09 12.28 -0.55
C GLU A 138 -6.37 11.45 -1.60
N SER A 139 -6.47 10.14 -1.47
CA SER A 139 -5.99 9.18 -2.45
C SER A 139 -6.95 8.01 -2.56
N GLY A 140 -7.18 7.57 -3.78
CA GLY A 140 -7.96 6.38 -4.05
C GLY A 140 -7.68 5.80 -5.42
N TRP A 141 -7.96 4.51 -5.55
CA TRP A 141 -7.94 3.79 -6.82
C TRP A 141 -9.12 2.83 -6.90
N LYS A 142 -9.55 2.58 -8.13
CA LYS A 142 -10.63 1.65 -8.46
C LYS A 142 -10.32 0.95 -9.75
N VAL A 143 -10.42 -0.39 -9.73
CA VAL A 143 -10.32 -1.22 -10.93
C VAL A 143 -11.66 -1.18 -11.65
N GLU A 144 -11.62 -0.74 -12.89
CA GLU A 144 -12.79 -0.70 -13.79
C GLU A 144 -12.50 -1.55 -15.03
N SER A 145 -13.47 -1.69 -15.93
CA SER A 145 -13.29 -2.51 -17.14
C SER A 145 -12.18 -1.93 -18.03
N GLY A 146 -11.04 -2.61 -18.11
CA GLY A 146 -9.89 -2.24 -18.93
C GLY A 146 -9.01 -1.10 -18.42
N VAL A 147 -9.34 -0.47 -17.28
CA VAL A 147 -8.55 0.63 -16.70
C VAL A 147 -8.49 0.56 -15.18
N ILE A 148 -7.50 1.23 -14.60
CA ILE A 148 -7.50 1.60 -13.18
C ILE A 148 -7.67 3.11 -13.12
N ARG A 149 -8.70 3.54 -12.40
CA ARG A 149 -8.95 4.94 -12.12
C ARG A 149 -8.32 5.32 -10.78
N TYR A 150 -7.53 6.39 -10.80
CA TYR A 150 -6.90 6.98 -9.62
C TYR A 150 -7.52 8.35 -9.34
N THR A 151 -7.83 8.63 -8.09
CA THR A 151 -8.37 9.93 -7.66
C THR A 151 -7.53 10.51 -6.57
N PHE A 152 -7.21 11.82 -6.68
CA PHE A 152 -6.38 12.52 -5.71
C PHE A 152 -6.92 13.90 -5.40
N THR A 153 -6.73 14.35 -4.16
CA THR A 153 -6.86 15.76 -3.76
C THR A 153 -5.54 16.22 -3.16
N VAL A 154 -4.99 17.27 -3.74
CA VAL A 154 -3.78 17.97 -3.28
C VAL A 154 -4.22 19.27 -2.65
N PRO A 155 -4.04 19.47 -1.32
CA PRO A 155 -4.53 20.66 -0.62
C PRO A 155 -3.85 21.95 -1.08
N ALA A 156 -4.46 23.08 -0.75
CA ALA A 156 -3.96 24.41 -1.12
C ALA A 156 -2.52 24.64 -0.64
N ASN A 157 -1.72 25.35 -1.43
CA ASN A 157 -0.32 25.66 -1.13
C ASN A 157 0.60 24.46 -0.96
N THR A 158 0.24 23.30 -1.48
CA THR A 158 1.08 22.09 -1.50
C THR A 158 1.29 21.57 -2.91
N THR A 159 2.22 20.65 -3.05
CA THR A 159 2.45 19.92 -4.31
C THR A 159 2.61 18.44 -4.02
N ALA A 160 2.33 17.59 -5.00
CA ALA A 160 2.57 16.16 -4.89
C ALA A 160 3.41 15.65 -6.07
N ILE A 161 4.30 14.69 -5.79
CA ILE A 161 4.96 13.89 -6.82
C ILE A 161 4.16 12.59 -6.96
N LEU A 162 3.52 12.44 -8.11
CA LEU A 162 2.67 11.29 -8.40
C LEU A 162 3.43 10.27 -9.25
N TYR A 163 3.41 9.02 -8.81
CA TYR A 163 3.91 7.87 -9.54
C TYR A 163 2.73 7.01 -9.99
N LEU A 164 2.55 6.85 -11.29
CA LEU A 164 1.52 5.98 -11.87
C LEU A 164 2.16 4.79 -12.56
N PRO A 165 1.63 3.56 -12.39
CA PRO A 165 2.13 2.37 -13.06
C PRO A 165 1.68 2.37 -14.53
N ALA A 166 2.47 3.00 -15.39
CA ALA A 166 2.21 3.09 -16.82
C ALA A 166 3.53 2.99 -17.61
N ALA A 167 3.49 2.40 -18.80
CA ALA A 167 4.66 2.28 -19.65
C ALA A 167 5.05 3.64 -20.27
N SER A 168 4.07 4.48 -20.56
CA SER A 168 4.26 5.77 -21.20
C SER A 168 3.18 6.76 -20.76
N LEU A 169 3.49 8.05 -20.82
CA LEU A 169 2.53 9.12 -20.60
C LEU A 169 1.30 9.05 -21.53
N ARG A 170 1.44 8.41 -22.69
CA ARG A 170 0.33 8.19 -23.64
C ARG A 170 -0.74 7.25 -23.08
N ASP A 171 -0.38 6.39 -22.14
CA ASP A 171 -1.29 5.44 -21.48
C ASP A 171 -2.03 6.04 -20.30
N VAL A 172 -1.71 7.31 -19.97
CA VAL A 172 -2.31 8.04 -18.85
C VAL A 172 -3.21 9.15 -19.39
N ARG A 173 -4.43 9.23 -18.87
CA ARG A 173 -5.37 10.33 -19.15
C ARG A 173 -5.80 10.96 -17.83
N GLU A 174 -5.99 12.28 -17.83
CA GLU A 174 -6.68 13.00 -16.75
C GLU A 174 -8.12 13.23 -17.21
N LYS A 175 -9.07 12.59 -16.53
CA LYS A 175 -10.47 12.45 -17.01
C LYS A 175 -10.45 11.84 -18.42
N THR A 176 -10.77 12.62 -19.45
CA THR A 176 -10.77 12.18 -20.86
C THR A 176 -9.64 12.79 -21.69
N LYS A 177 -8.81 13.66 -21.08
CA LYS A 177 -7.82 14.46 -21.78
C LYS A 177 -6.42 13.88 -21.67
N PRO A 178 -5.57 14.02 -22.70
CA PRO A 178 -4.14 13.77 -22.57
C PRO A 178 -3.52 14.66 -21.50
N VAL A 179 -2.70 14.08 -20.62
CA VAL A 179 -2.09 14.75 -19.46
C VAL A 179 -1.37 16.06 -19.86
N ARG A 180 -0.65 16.08 -20.99
CA ARG A 180 0.06 17.28 -21.49
C ARG A 180 -0.83 18.50 -21.75
N LYS A 181 -2.16 18.32 -21.85
CA LYS A 181 -3.13 19.40 -22.07
C LYS A 181 -3.83 19.84 -20.77
N CYS A 182 -3.45 19.30 -19.64
CA CYS A 182 -4.10 19.56 -18.36
C CYS A 182 -3.31 20.59 -17.56
N LYS A 183 -4.02 21.58 -16.99
CA LYS A 183 -3.41 22.58 -16.09
C LYS A 183 -3.11 21.95 -14.73
N GLY A 184 -2.06 22.43 -14.06
CA GLY A 184 -1.69 21.97 -12.72
C GLY A 184 -0.96 20.63 -12.70
N ILE A 185 -0.61 20.09 -13.86
CA ILE A 185 0.14 18.85 -14.02
C ILE A 185 1.42 19.14 -14.81
N GLU A 186 2.56 18.81 -14.24
CA GLU A 186 3.87 18.89 -14.85
C GLU A 186 4.41 17.48 -15.08
N PHE A 187 4.88 17.18 -16.28
CA PHE A 187 5.54 15.91 -16.59
C PHE A 187 6.98 15.96 -16.11
N ILE A 188 7.40 14.98 -15.32
CA ILE A 188 8.76 14.85 -14.83
C ILE A 188 9.54 13.81 -15.65
N SER A 189 9.05 12.59 -15.68
CA SER A 189 9.74 11.48 -16.37
C SER A 189 8.81 10.30 -16.66
N GLU A 190 9.25 9.45 -17.56
CA GLU A 190 8.68 8.12 -17.78
C GLU A 190 9.81 7.10 -17.94
N GLY A 191 9.60 5.90 -17.44
CA GLY A 191 10.57 4.81 -17.53
C GLY A 191 10.35 3.75 -16.46
N ASN A 192 10.98 2.60 -16.65
CA ASN A 192 10.86 1.47 -15.72
C ASN A 192 9.43 1.10 -15.35
N GLY A 193 8.47 1.40 -16.22
CA GLY A 193 7.07 1.11 -15.98
C GLY A 193 6.35 2.08 -15.06
N GLU A 194 6.88 3.25 -14.89
CA GLU A 194 6.24 4.32 -14.13
C GLU A 194 6.26 5.63 -14.93
N VAL A 195 5.18 6.38 -14.82
CA VAL A 195 5.08 7.78 -15.26
C VAL A 195 5.09 8.64 -14.01
N VAL A 196 5.97 9.63 -13.97
CA VAL A 196 6.14 10.54 -12.84
C VAL A 196 5.64 11.93 -13.22
N LEU A 197 4.73 12.46 -12.42
CA LEU A 197 4.09 13.75 -12.58
C LEU A 197 4.25 14.58 -11.32
N LYS A 198 4.32 15.91 -11.46
CA LYS A 198 4.14 16.83 -10.35
C LYS A 198 2.74 17.43 -10.44
N LEU A 199 2.03 17.39 -9.35
CA LEU A 199 0.69 17.93 -9.20
C LEU A 199 0.73 19.20 -8.35
N LEU A 200 0.09 20.27 -8.82
CA LEU A 200 -0.24 21.43 -8.01
C LEU A 200 -1.50 21.18 -7.18
N SER A 201 -1.87 22.13 -6.33
CA SER A 201 -3.12 22.08 -5.57
C SER A 201 -4.33 21.87 -6.50
N GLY A 202 -5.19 20.93 -6.15
CA GLY A 202 -6.38 20.60 -6.96
C GLY A 202 -6.87 19.18 -6.78
N SER A 203 -7.93 18.84 -7.49
CA SER A 203 -8.48 17.48 -7.53
C SER A 203 -8.31 16.87 -8.91
N TYR A 204 -7.83 15.64 -8.95
CA TYR A 204 -7.41 14.95 -10.17
C TYR A 204 -8.07 13.58 -10.27
N SER A 205 -8.29 13.13 -11.51
CA SER A 205 -8.80 11.79 -11.80
C SER A 205 -8.06 11.22 -13.00
N PHE A 206 -7.11 10.32 -12.74
CA PHE A 206 -6.32 9.68 -13.79
C PHE A 206 -6.89 8.31 -14.15
N GLU A 207 -6.80 7.97 -15.43
CA GLU A 207 -7.06 6.63 -15.95
C GLU A 207 -5.77 6.06 -16.53
N VAL A 208 -5.45 4.84 -16.12
CA VAL A 208 -4.32 4.06 -16.62
C VAL A 208 -4.83 2.74 -17.15
N LYS A 209 -4.39 2.30 -18.33
CA LYS A 209 -4.80 1.01 -18.91
C LYS A 209 -4.41 -0.16 -18.00
N LYS A 210 -5.32 -1.10 -17.80
CA LYS A 210 -5.15 -2.24 -16.89
C LYS A 210 -4.13 -3.28 -17.40
N ASP A 211 -3.86 -3.32 -18.71
CA ASP A 211 -2.96 -4.31 -19.35
C ASP A 211 -1.49 -4.11 -18.98
N TYR A 212 -1.18 -3.05 -18.23
CA TYR A 212 0.13 -2.91 -17.62
C TYR A 212 0.28 -3.95 -16.51
N PRO A 213 1.29 -4.83 -16.56
CA PRO A 213 1.47 -5.85 -15.53
C PRO A 213 1.75 -5.16 -14.20
N LEU A 214 0.77 -5.20 -13.29
CA LEU A 214 0.96 -4.91 -11.86
C LEU A 214 1.90 -5.97 -11.22
N ALA A 215 2.32 -6.96 -12.02
CA ALA A 215 3.15 -8.08 -11.60
C ALA A 215 4.64 -7.73 -11.67
N ALA A 216 5.26 -7.88 -10.50
CA ALA A 216 6.66 -8.20 -10.28
C ALA A 216 7.66 -7.68 -11.32
N ARG A 217 8.33 -6.59 -11.00
CA ARG A 217 9.65 -6.28 -11.57
C ARG A 217 10.56 -7.50 -11.39
N LYS A 218 10.71 -8.32 -12.42
CA LYS A 218 11.88 -9.19 -12.51
C LYS A 218 13.09 -8.26 -12.62
N ARG A 219 13.74 -7.97 -11.51
CA ARG A 219 15.07 -7.37 -11.53
C ARG A 219 15.93 -8.29 -12.37
N LYS A 220 16.52 -7.76 -13.46
CA LYS A 220 17.64 -8.41 -14.14
C LYS A 220 18.68 -8.75 -13.08
N LYS A 221 18.99 -10.03 -12.88
CA LYS A 221 20.19 -10.48 -12.19
C LYS A 221 21.38 -9.87 -12.93
N GLY A 222 22.16 -9.04 -12.28
CA GLY A 222 23.44 -8.61 -12.78
C GLY A 222 23.67 -7.11 -12.61
N GLU A 223 24.21 -6.77 -11.44
CA GLU A 223 25.31 -5.84 -11.26
C GLU A 223 25.52 -5.63 -9.76
N ILE A 224 26.09 -6.65 -9.14
CA ILE A 224 26.90 -6.40 -7.94
C ILE A 224 28.21 -5.85 -8.48
N ALA A 225 28.34 -4.52 -8.52
CA ALA A 225 29.63 -3.90 -8.73
C ALA A 225 30.55 -4.35 -7.59
N ARG A 226 31.56 -5.15 -7.94
CA ARG A 226 32.70 -5.44 -7.07
C ARG A 226 33.39 -4.11 -6.79
N SER A 227 33.18 -3.53 -5.63
CA SER A 227 34.12 -2.54 -5.12
C SER A 227 35.42 -3.26 -4.83
N LYS A 228 36.40 -3.06 -5.70
CA LYS A 228 37.79 -3.45 -5.48
C LYS A 228 38.27 -2.74 -4.21
N GLY A 229 38.90 -3.53 -3.34
CA GLY A 229 39.59 -3.00 -2.18
C GLY A 229 40.68 -1.98 -2.55
N ILE A 230 40.89 -1.09 -1.64
CA ILE A 230 42.12 -0.29 -1.54
C ILE A 230 42.66 -0.54 -0.14
N HIS A 231 43.93 -0.85 -0.12
CA HIS A 231 44.81 -1.12 1.04
C HIS A 231 44.69 -0.09 2.15
#